data_277c4166b7f0f4b36aab087f55b05be4
#
_entry.id   277c4166b7f0f4b36aab087f55b05be4
#
_cell.length_a   1.000
_cell.length_b   1.000
_cell.length_c   1.000
_cell.angle_alpha   90.00
_cell.angle_beta   90.00
_cell.angle_gamma   90.00
#
_symmetry.space_group_name_H-M   'P 1'
#
loop_
_entity.id
_entity.type
_entity.pdbx_description
1 polymer ?
#
loop_
_entity_poly.entity_id
_entity_poly.type
_entity_poly.pdbx_seq_one_letter_code
_entity_poly.pdbx_strand_id
1 'polypeptide(L)'
;LAGAIEAGTIDSGDIVFLKDTEEAAFIKADNKPMYVKSRTQESIQVNGVTGLGIGNGQTIPAGKSLDEIVKMLVQKAVPATYIKPSVSITNNGGQASGAVEAGTSITPKLRATFNKNDAGNLTKIEVMMGADSVGSGAESPYDYAGEAIVVGDETVSFSAKATYEEGSIKNDNLGQPSPNGHIAAGSVTSSAYNISGQRNLFYGTGVGATPELTSDMVRKLANKKLNPTQGLVFNIPIAIGQQYVVFAYPATLRDVNQVMYVETNDTGMASSFTKTLIDVADARGGQNGLKSYKVYSYAMATPAAAGMTFKVTI
;
A
#
# COMPACT_ATOMS: atom_id res chain seq x y z
N LEU A 1 20.61 62.99 -11.54
CA LEU A 1 21.24 62.95 -12.84
C LEU A 1 21.12 64.30 -13.59
N ALA A 2 19.90 64.87 -13.70
CA ALA A 2 19.69 66.16 -14.39
C ALA A 2 20.61 67.28 -13.81
N GLY A 3 20.71 67.42 -12.48
CA GLY A 3 21.59 68.42 -11.89
C GLY A 3 23.08 68.22 -12.14
N ALA A 4 23.54 66.98 -12.34
CA ALA A 4 24.93 66.66 -12.71
C ALA A 4 25.23 67.02 -14.15
N ILE A 5 24.26 66.88 -15.06
CA ILE A 5 24.35 67.26 -16.47
C ILE A 5 24.40 68.79 -16.59
N GLU A 6 23.54 69.53 -15.84
CA GLU A 6 23.51 70.98 -15.80
C GLU A 6 24.80 71.57 -15.21
N ALA A 7 25.43 70.86 -14.26
CA ALA A 7 26.71 71.27 -13.69
C ALA A 7 27.93 70.96 -14.56
N GLY A 8 27.73 70.33 -15.74
CA GLY A 8 28.83 69.98 -16.65
C GLY A 8 29.72 68.84 -16.11
N THR A 9 29.20 68.07 -15.16
CA THR A 9 29.93 66.93 -14.56
C THR A 9 29.75 65.65 -15.40
N ILE A 10 28.72 65.61 -16.23
CA ILE A 10 28.38 64.49 -17.14
C ILE A 10 28.04 65.11 -18.51
N ASP A 11 28.76 64.68 -19.54
CA ASP A 11 28.67 65.25 -20.89
C ASP A 11 27.96 64.33 -21.89
N SER A 12 27.69 64.89 -23.06
CA SER A 12 27.14 64.16 -24.20
C SER A 12 28.07 63.00 -24.61
N GLY A 13 27.51 61.78 -24.66
CA GLY A 13 28.24 60.55 -24.97
C GLY A 13 28.59 59.73 -23.76
N ASP A 14 28.42 60.27 -22.55
CA ASP A 14 28.65 59.48 -21.32
C ASP A 14 27.58 58.43 -21.11
N ILE A 15 28.00 57.27 -20.55
CA ILE A 15 27.12 56.24 -20.05
C ILE A 15 27.17 56.29 -18.53
N VAL A 16 26.04 56.53 -17.91
CA VAL A 16 25.93 56.63 -16.45
C VAL A 16 25.08 55.47 -15.94
N PHE A 17 25.64 54.66 -15.01
CA PHE A 17 24.90 53.63 -14.33
C PHE A 17 24.23 54.17 -13.10
N LEU A 18 22.92 54.04 -13.02
CA LEU A 18 22.12 54.46 -11.87
C LEU A 18 22.09 53.30 -10.85
N LYS A 19 22.79 53.50 -9.73
CA LYS A 19 22.99 52.47 -8.73
C LYS A 19 21.66 52.00 -8.05
N ASP A 20 20.70 52.91 -7.94
CA ASP A 20 19.45 52.63 -7.22
C ASP A 20 18.40 51.94 -8.10
N THR A 21 18.50 52.07 -9.42
CA THR A 21 17.51 51.52 -10.38
C THR A 21 18.09 50.42 -11.27
N GLU A 22 19.37 50.12 -11.16
CA GLU A 22 20.11 49.22 -12.06
C GLU A 22 19.92 49.54 -13.55
N GLU A 23 19.67 50.78 -13.86
CA GLU A 23 19.48 51.32 -15.23
C GLU A 23 20.75 52.02 -15.70
N ALA A 24 20.97 51.97 -17.00
CA ALA A 24 22.00 52.79 -17.67
C ALA A 24 21.33 54.00 -18.36
N ALA A 25 21.90 55.15 -18.26
CA ALA A 25 21.48 56.32 -19.01
C ALA A 25 22.60 56.70 -19.99
N PHE A 26 22.25 56.88 -21.24
CA PHE A 26 23.12 57.42 -22.28
C PHE A 26 22.81 58.93 -22.43
N ILE A 27 23.81 59.74 -22.35
CA ILE A 27 23.64 61.18 -22.50
C ILE A 27 23.69 61.53 -23.99
N LYS A 28 22.56 62.04 -24.50
CA LYS A 28 22.45 62.45 -25.91
C LYS A 28 23.18 63.78 -26.17
N ALA A 29 23.35 64.09 -27.44
CA ALA A 29 23.98 65.33 -27.90
C ALA A 29 23.23 66.58 -27.47
N ASP A 30 21.96 66.50 -27.07
CA ASP A 30 21.16 67.59 -26.49
C ASP A 30 21.27 67.66 -24.97
N ASN A 31 22.24 66.94 -24.37
CA ASN A 31 22.47 66.79 -22.95
C ASN A 31 21.26 66.24 -22.16
N LYS A 32 20.38 65.50 -22.85
CA LYS A 32 19.27 64.81 -22.20
C LYS A 32 19.58 63.34 -21.99
N PRO A 33 19.26 62.77 -20.84
CA PRO A 33 19.45 61.34 -20.60
C PRO A 33 18.43 60.50 -21.41
N MET A 34 18.94 59.50 -22.11
CA MET A 34 18.15 58.43 -22.65
C MET A 34 18.37 57.19 -21.75
N TYR A 35 17.41 56.85 -20.99
CA TYR A 35 17.51 55.68 -20.13
C TYR A 35 17.44 54.41 -20.92
N VAL A 36 18.42 53.58 -20.77
CA VAL A 36 18.40 52.21 -21.29
C VAL A 36 17.82 51.33 -20.21
N LYS A 37 16.59 50.97 -20.38
CA LYS A 37 15.92 50.11 -19.43
C LYS A 37 16.44 48.67 -19.55
N SER A 38 17.01 48.15 -18.51
CA SER A 38 17.55 46.80 -18.47
C SER A 38 16.48 45.70 -18.30
N ARG A 39 15.23 46.14 -18.07
CA ARG A 39 14.10 45.23 -17.86
C ARG A 39 12.89 45.64 -18.68
N THR A 40 12.04 44.69 -19.03
CA THR A 40 10.76 44.96 -19.69
C THR A 40 9.85 45.76 -18.77
N GLN A 41 9.27 46.84 -19.27
CA GLN A 41 8.33 47.68 -18.52
C GLN A 41 6.91 47.10 -18.55
N GLU A 42 6.59 46.42 -19.63
CA GLU A 42 5.29 45.81 -19.88
C GLU A 42 5.48 44.35 -20.30
N SER A 43 4.43 43.58 -20.20
CA SER A 43 4.43 42.21 -20.72
C SER A 43 4.48 42.24 -22.23
N ILE A 44 5.31 41.40 -22.83
CA ILE A 44 5.50 41.29 -24.30
C ILE A 44 4.84 40.01 -24.77
N GLN A 45 3.84 40.13 -25.64
CA GLN A 45 3.26 38.96 -26.31
C GLN A 45 4.15 38.50 -27.44
N VAL A 46 4.54 37.24 -27.46
CA VAL A 46 5.35 36.65 -28.51
C VAL A 46 4.46 36.23 -29.67
N ASN A 47 4.65 36.86 -30.83
CA ASN A 47 3.87 36.58 -32.04
C ASN A 47 4.79 36.15 -33.19
N GLY A 48 4.44 35.07 -33.87
CA GLY A 48 5.14 34.60 -35.09
C GLY A 48 6.51 33.98 -34.83
N VAL A 49 6.89 33.68 -33.58
CA VAL A 49 8.18 33.06 -33.24
C VAL A 49 8.00 31.56 -33.08
N THR A 50 8.77 30.80 -33.84
CA THR A 50 8.91 29.35 -33.72
C THR A 50 10.29 29.01 -33.14
N GLY A 51 10.53 29.40 -31.90
CA GLY A 51 11.81 29.16 -31.22
C GLY A 51 11.83 27.87 -30.40
N LEU A 52 12.98 27.55 -29.85
CA LEU A 52 13.16 26.40 -28.94
C LEU A 52 12.57 26.65 -27.53
N GLY A 53 12.38 27.95 -27.17
CA GLY A 53 11.88 28.39 -25.85
C GLY A 53 10.42 28.84 -25.90
N ILE A 54 10.16 30.10 -25.49
CA ILE A 54 8.80 30.68 -25.52
C ILE A 54 8.32 30.75 -26.98
N GLY A 55 7.14 30.19 -27.22
CA GLY A 55 6.51 30.09 -28.52
C GLY A 55 5.43 31.14 -28.77
N ASN A 56 4.83 31.07 -29.97
CA ASN A 56 3.74 31.93 -30.39
C ASN A 56 2.55 31.91 -29.41
N GLY A 57 2.02 33.08 -29.08
CA GLY A 57 0.90 33.25 -28.15
C GLY A 57 1.27 33.29 -26.67
N GLN A 58 2.52 32.99 -26.32
CA GLN A 58 3.02 33.12 -24.95
C GLN A 58 3.45 34.53 -24.61
N THR A 59 3.51 34.87 -23.36
CA THR A 59 3.80 36.21 -22.86
C THR A 59 5.10 36.25 -22.06
N ILE A 60 5.99 37.16 -22.37
CA ILE A 60 7.13 37.52 -21.51
C ILE A 60 6.65 38.52 -20.49
N PRO A 61 6.67 38.18 -19.16
CA PRO A 61 6.22 39.11 -18.12
C PRO A 61 7.03 40.40 -18.07
N ALA A 62 6.42 41.48 -17.59
CA ALA A 62 7.12 42.71 -17.26
C ALA A 62 8.22 42.48 -16.21
N GLY A 63 9.24 43.34 -16.18
CA GLY A 63 10.33 43.23 -15.19
C GLY A 63 11.46 42.28 -15.58
N LYS A 64 11.41 41.62 -16.73
CA LYS A 64 12.46 40.69 -17.18
C LYS A 64 13.66 41.44 -17.76
N SER A 65 14.87 41.02 -17.42
CA SER A 65 16.13 41.49 -18.02
C SER A 65 16.32 40.92 -19.41
N LEU A 66 17.20 41.54 -20.20
CA LEU A 66 17.55 41.04 -21.53
C LEU A 66 18.10 39.60 -21.49
N ASP A 67 18.92 39.25 -20.50
CA ASP A 67 19.48 37.94 -20.32
C ASP A 67 18.37 36.89 -20.05
N GLU A 68 17.42 37.23 -19.17
CA GLU A 68 16.26 36.38 -18.93
C GLU A 68 15.41 36.17 -20.20
N ILE A 69 15.18 37.24 -20.97
CA ILE A 69 14.43 37.17 -22.23
C ILE A 69 15.16 36.25 -23.23
N VAL A 70 16.47 36.43 -23.41
CA VAL A 70 17.27 35.60 -24.32
C VAL A 70 17.21 34.12 -23.85
N LYS A 71 17.37 33.86 -22.58
CA LYS A 71 17.20 32.50 -22.03
C LYS A 71 15.82 31.91 -22.33
N MET A 72 14.76 32.69 -22.16
CA MET A 72 13.39 32.26 -22.46
C MET A 72 13.19 31.95 -23.95
N LEU A 73 13.85 32.66 -24.84
CA LEU A 73 13.73 32.47 -26.30
C LEU A 73 14.57 31.30 -26.83
N VAL A 74 15.72 31.01 -26.23
CA VAL A 74 16.66 29.98 -26.74
C VAL A 74 16.63 28.68 -25.95
N GLN A 75 16.18 28.69 -24.68
CA GLN A 75 16.07 27.49 -23.87
C GLN A 75 14.82 26.68 -24.24
N LYS A 76 14.98 25.39 -24.44
CA LYS A 76 13.83 24.49 -24.62
C LYS A 76 12.99 24.47 -23.37
N ALA A 77 11.67 24.69 -23.52
CA ALA A 77 10.73 24.49 -22.43
C ALA A 77 10.76 23.03 -21.95
N VAL A 78 10.96 22.84 -20.66
CA VAL A 78 10.87 21.54 -20.00
C VAL A 78 9.61 21.56 -19.15
N PRO A 79 8.59 20.76 -19.53
CA PRO A 79 7.33 20.71 -18.80
C PRO A 79 7.53 20.30 -17.33
N ALA A 80 6.70 20.84 -16.45
CA ALA A 80 6.68 20.40 -15.05
C ALA A 80 6.26 18.94 -14.92
N THR A 81 6.86 18.24 -13.99
CA THR A 81 6.44 16.90 -13.61
C THR A 81 5.44 16.96 -12.43
N TYR A 82 4.51 16.03 -12.43
CA TYR A 82 3.47 15.92 -11.39
C TYR A 82 3.54 14.58 -10.69
N ILE A 83 3.50 14.63 -9.35
CA ILE A 83 3.41 13.44 -8.50
C ILE A 83 1.93 13.17 -8.25
N LYS A 84 1.47 11.99 -8.65
CA LYS A 84 0.07 11.57 -8.47
C LYS A 84 -0.26 11.42 -6.99
N PRO A 85 -1.53 11.69 -6.60
CA PRO A 85 -1.97 11.42 -5.24
C PRO A 85 -1.94 9.93 -4.93
N SER A 86 -1.82 9.61 -3.66
CA SER A 86 -1.87 8.24 -3.17
C SER A 86 -2.74 8.14 -1.92
N VAL A 87 -3.27 6.95 -1.69
CA VAL A 87 -3.98 6.61 -0.46
C VAL A 87 -3.48 5.26 0.05
N SER A 88 -3.40 5.11 1.34
CA SER A 88 -3.01 3.87 2.00
C SER A 88 -4.03 3.47 3.06
N ILE A 89 -4.10 2.17 3.35
CA ILE A 89 -4.87 1.61 4.44
C ILE A 89 -3.96 0.76 5.32
N THR A 90 -4.04 0.94 6.64
CA THR A 90 -3.18 0.25 7.61
C THR A 90 -4.00 -0.19 8.83
N ASN A 91 -3.46 -1.15 9.58
CA ASN A 91 -4.03 -1.53 10.87
C ASN A 91 -3.93 -0.39 11.88
N ASN A 92 -5.01 -0.17 12.63
CA ASN A 92 -5.08 0.82 13.72
C ASN A 92 -5.53 0.17 15.04
N GLY A 93 -4.87 -0.94 15.42
CA GLY A 93 -5.15 -1.66 16.66
C GLY A 93 -6.24 -2.74 16.54
N GLY A 94 -6.62 -3.13 15.32
CA GLY A 94 -7.48 -4.29 15.05
C GLY A 94 -6.70 -5.53 14.66
N GLN A 95 -7.37 -6.46 13.97
CA GLN A 95 -6.74 -7.66 13.40
C GLN A 95 -5.72 -7.26 12.32
N ALA A 96 -4.51 -7.77 12.43
CA ALA A 96 -3.49 -7.62 11.38
C ALA A 96 -3.91 -8.33 10.09
N SER A 97 -3.44 -7.80 8.94
CA SER A 97 -3.58 -8.50 7.64
C SER A 97 -2.88 -9.85 7.68
N GLY A 98 -3.43 -10.81 6.94
CA GLY A 98 -2.89 -12.17 6.88
C GLY A 98 -3.95 -13.24 7.15
N ALA A 99 -3.48 -14.44 7.50
CA ALA A 99 -4.34 -15.60 7.74
C ALA A 99 -4.81 -15.65 9.19
N VAL A 100 -6.08 -15.99 9.36
CA VAL A 100 -6.71 -16.33 10.66
C VAL A 100 -7.43 -17.68 10.53
N GLU A 101 -7.74 -18.34 11.64
CA GLU A 101 -8.60 -19.52 11.57
C GLU A 101 -10.00 -19.14 11.08
N ALA A 102 -10.54 -19.87 10.10
CA ALA A 102 -11.90 -19.69 9.62
C ALA A 102 -12.89 -19.77 10.81
N GLY A 103 -13.86 -18.85 10.84
CA GLY A 103 -14.79 -18.70 11.97
C GLY A 103 -14.31 -17.72 13.05
N THR A 104 -13.09 -17.16 12.92
CA THR A 104 -12.61 -16.13 13.86
C THR A 104 -13.45 -14.87 13.73
N SER A 105 -13.93 -14.34 14.84
CA SER A 105 -14.57 -13.03 14.92
C SER A 105 -13.49 -11.96 15.08
N ILE A 106 -13.51 -10.96 14.21
CA ILE A 106 -12.59 -9.82 14.25
C ILE A 106 -13.36 -8.51 14.30
N THR A 107 -12.81 -7.50 14.96
CA THR A 107 -13.29 -6.12 14.92
C THR A 107 -12.31 -5.30 14.11
N PRO A 108 -12.66 -4.89 12.87
CA PRO A 108 -11.75 -4.11 12.04
C PRO A 108 -11.50 -2.73 12.66
N LYS A 109 -10.24 -2.36 12.82
CA LYS A 109 -9.81 -1.01 13.16
C LYS A 109 -8.72 -0.62 12.19
N LEU A 110 -9.03 0.31 11.31
CA LEU A 110 -8.19 0.63 10.14
C LEU A 110 -7.99 2.14 10.07
N ARG A 111 -6.83 2.55 9.56
CA ARG A 111 -6.51 3.94 9.27
C ARG A 111 -6.31 4.11 7.78
N ALA A 112 -7.09 4.99 7.18
CA ALA A 112 -6.93 5.43 5.80
C ALA A 112 -6.20 6.77 5.76
N THR A 113 -5.10 6.85 5.01
CA THR A 113 -4.28 8.06 4.90
C THR A 113 -4.14 8.47 3.45
N PHE A 114 -4.54 9.69 3.12
CA PHE A 114 -4.41 10.29 1.80
C PHE A 114 -3.20 11.22 1.77
N ASN A 115 -2.39 11.10 0.71
CA ASN A 115 -1.33 12.04 0.37
C ASN A 115 -1.70 12.69 -0.97
N LYS A 116 -1.99 13.99 -0.93
CA LYS A 116 -2.46 14.70 -2.13
C LYS A 116 -1.35 14.92 -3.17
N ASN A 117 -0.07 14.98 -2.74
CA ASN A 117 1.03 15.36 -3.62
C ASN A 117 0.68 16.62 -4.45
N ASP A 118 0.61 16.50 -5.78
CA ASP A 118 0.29 17.61 -6.68
C ASP A 118 -1.20 17.67 -7.08
N ALA A 119 -2.06 16.83 -6.51
CA ALA A 119 -3.51 16.95 -6.66
C ALA A 119 -4.10 18.05 -5.78
N GLY A 120 -5.39 18.30 -5.92
CA GLY A 120 -6.14 19.22 -5.07
C GLY A 120 -6.46 18.65 -3.69
N ASN A 121 -7.32 19.33 -2.96
CA ASN A 121 -7.70 18.95 -1.61
C ASN A 121 -8.55 17.68 -1.60
N LEU A 122 -8.45 16.92 -0.50
CA LEU A 122 -9.33 15.79 -0.25
C LEU A 122 -10.77 16.30 -0.12
N THR A 123 -11.70 15.65 -0.81
CA THR A 123 -13.14 15.91 -0.66
C THR A 123 -13.84 14.79 0.12
N LYS A 124 -13.35 13.56 -0.01
CA LYS A 124 -13.90 12.39 0.70
C LYS A 124 -12.84 11.30 0.82
N ILE A 125 -12.77 10.64 1.96
CA ILE A 125 -12.04 9.39 2.14
C ILE A 125 -12.99 8.32 2.64
N GLU A 126 -12.89 7.12 2.09
CA GLU A 126 -13.78 6.00 2.37
C GLU A 126 -12.96 4.75 2.70
N VAL A 127 -13.44 3.97 3.66
CA VAL A 127 -12.99 2.58 3.85
C VAL A 127 -14.01 1.68 3.16
N MET A 128 -13.52 0.86 2.26
CA MET A 128 -14.31 -0.10 1.48
C MET A 128 -14.12 -1.50 2.04
N MET A 129 -15.17 -2.30 2.05
CA MET A 129 -15.11 -3.75 2.26
C MET A 129 -15.66 -4.43 0.99
N GLY A 130 -14.76 -4.98 0.19
CA GLY A 130 -15.10 -5.36 -1.18
C GLY A 130 -15.52 -4.15 -2.01
N ALA A 131 -16.75 -4.12 -2.51
CA ALA A 131 -17.32 -3.01 -3.26
C ALA A 131 -18.07 -1.99 -2.40
N ASP A 132 -18.38 -2.31 -1.15
CA ASP A 132 -19.24 -1.51 -0.30
C ASP A 132 -18.42 -0.51 0.55
N SER A 133 -18.92 0.73 0.66
CA SER A 133 -18.35 1.73 1.57
C SER A 133 -18.86 1.47 2.98
N VAL A 134 -17.97 1.10 3.89
CA VAL A 134 -18.30 0.78 5.29
C VAL A 134 -18.03 1.93 6.25
N GLY A 135 -17.32 2.96 5.80
CA GLY A 135 -17.08 4.16 6.58
C GLY A 135 -16.48 5.27 5.72
N SER A 136 -16.75 6.53 6.05
CA SER A 136 -16.23 7.67 5.31
C SER A 136 -16.01 8.90 6.18
N GLY A 137 -15.11 9.78 5.74
CA GLY A 137 -14.81 11.06 6.35
C GLY A 137 -14.40 12.11 5.31
N ALA A 138 -14.23 13.35 5.75
CA ALA A 138 -13.76 14.45 4.92
C ALA A 138 -12.28 14.80 5.18
N GLU A 139 -11.65 14.19 6.18
CA GLU A 139 -10.29 14.51 6.63
C GLU A 139 -9.37 13.29 6.55
N SER A 140 -8.09 13.53 6.41
CA SER A 140 -7.03 12.52 6.43
C SER A 140 -6.02 12.84 7.53
N PRO A 141 -5.62 11.83 8.34
CA PRO A 141 -6.06 10.43 8.28
C PRO A 141 -7.50 10.23 8.78
N TYR A 142 -8.18 9.22 8.24
CA TYR A 142 -9.50 8.77 8.69
C TYR A 142 -9.38 7.43 9.43
N ASP A 143 -9.81 7.38 10.69
CA ASP A 143 -9.80 6.18 11.51
C ASP A 143 -11.18 5.52 11.49
N TYR A 144 -11.23 4.30 10.96
CA TYR A 144 -12.40 3.45 10.90
C TYR A 144 -12.36 2.41 12.02
N ALA A 145 -13.46 2.31 12.75
CA ALA A 145 -13.73 1.23 13.71
C ALA A 145 -15.06 0.58 13.34
N GLY A 146 -14.98 -0.65 12.80
CA GLY A 146 -16.14 -1.40 12.36
C GLY A 146 -16.72 -2.28 13.46
N GLU A 147 -17.87 -2.86 13.17
CA GLU A 147 -18.48 -3.91 14.01
C GLU A 147 -17.73 -5.23 13.85
N ALA A 148 -17.98 -6.16 14.78
CA ALA A 148 -17.40 -7.49 14.72
C ALA A 148 -17.95 -8.26 13.51
N ILE A 149 -17.07 -8.84 12.72
CA ILE A 149 -17.38 -9.69 11.58
C ILE A 149 -16.73 -11.06 11.73
N VAL A 150 -17.38 -12.10 11.22
CA VAL A 150 -16.83 -13.46 11.20
C VAL A 150 -16.11 -13.69 9.88
N VAL A 151 -14.81 -14.01 9.94
CA VAL A 151 -14.01 -14.38 8.76
C VAL A 151 -14.28 -15.85 8.45
N GLY A 152 -15.01 -16.11 7.35
CA GLY A 152 -15.30 -17.48 6.87
C GLY A 152 -14.09 -18.13 6.19
N ASP A 153 -14.33 -19.06 5.27
CA ASP A 153 -13.29 -19.71 4.46
C ASP A 153 -12.76 -18.80 3.32
N GLU A 154 -13.28 -17.57 3.20
CA GLU A 154 -12.94 -16.61 2.18
C GLU A 154 -12.07 -15.48 2.74
N THR A 155 -11.55 -14.65 1.83
CA THR A 155 -10.80 -13.46 2.22
C THR A 155 -11.74 -12.27 2.37
N VAL A 156 -11.69 -11.63 3.54
CA VAL A 156 -12.26 -10.31 3.75
C VAL A 156 -11.24 -9.28 3.34
N SER A 157 -11.60 -8.43 2.38
CA SER A 157 -10.70 -7.44 1.78
C SER A 157 -11.20 -6.03 2.09
N PHE A 158 -10.32 -5.21 2.68
CA PHE A 158 -10.56 -3.77 2.87
C PHE A 158 -9.65 -2.96 1.95
N SER A 159 -10.11 -1.79 1.53
CA SER A 159 -9.29 -0.80 0.86
C SER A 159 -9.71 0.61 1.27
N ALA A 160 -8.85 1.59 1.03
CA ALA A 160 -9.20 3.00 1.17
C ALA A 160 -9.39 3.61 -0.21
N LYS A 161 -10.42 4.44 -0.38
CA LYS A 161 -10.68 5.23 -1.57
C LYS A 161 -10.72 6.70 -1.19
N ALA A 162 -9.91 7.52 -1.85
CA ALA A 162 -9.89 8.97 -1.64
C ALA A 162 -10.36 9.68 -2.91
N THR A 163 -11.27 10.63 -2.76
CA THR A 163 -11.73 11.53 -3.82
C THR A 163 -11.15 12.92 -3.55
N TYR A 164 -10.66 13.59 -4.58
CA TYR A 164 -9.91 14.84 -4.46
C TYR A 164 -10.24 15.80 -5.60
N GLU A 165 -10.04 17.08 -5.35
CA GLU A 165 -10.16 18.16 -6.30
C GLU A 165 -8.99 18.18 -7.30
N GLU A 166 -9.11 18.99 -8.33
CA GLU A 166 -8.02 19.24 -9.25
C GLU A 166 -6.83 19.94 -8.58
N GLY A 167 -5.63 19.61 -9.04
CA GLY A 167 -4.39 20.24 -8.58
C GLY A 167 -4.12 21.55 -9.28
N SER A 168 -3.16 22.31 -8.76
CA SER A 168 -2.70 23.55 -9.40
C SER A 168 -1.81 23.26 -10.60
N ILE A 169 -1.89 24.11 -11.64
CA ILE A 169 -0.94 24.10 -12.73
C ILE A 169 0.43 24.59 -12.21
N LYS A 170 1.47 23.80 -12.44
CA LYS A 170 2.87 24.19 -12.20
C LYS A 170 3.43 24.91 -13.41
N ASN A 171 4.40 25.77 -13.18
CA ASN A 171 5.15 26.38 -14.27
C ASN A 171 6.27 25.46 -14.77
N ASP A 172 6.60 25.60 -16.03
CA ASP A 172 7.78 24.99 -16.64
C ASP A 172 9.08 25.69 -16.17
N ASN A 173 10.24 25.27 -16.70
CA ASN A 173 11.53 25.86 -16.39
C ASN A 173 11.71 27.31 -16.89
N LEU A 174 10.79 27.80 -17.70
CA LEU A 174 10.79 29.17 -18.22
C LEU A 174 9.79 30.07 -17.51
N GLY A 175 9.09 29.54 -16.48
CA GLY A 175 8.10 30.27 -15.68
C GLY A 175 6.73 30.37 -16.37
N GLN A 176 6.50 29.63 -17.46
CA GLN A 176 5.21 29.57 -18.14
C GLN A 176 4.37 28.40 -17.63
N PRO A 177 3.03 28.49 -17.68
CA PRO A 177 2.18 27.36 -17.36
C PRO A 177 2.60 26.10 -18.11
N SER A 178 2.84 25.01 -17.40
CA SER A 178 3.31 23.76 -18.00
C SER A 178 2.27 23.21 -18.97
N PRO A 179 2.69 22.79 -20.19
CA PRO A 179 1.78 22.18 -21.16
C PRO A 179 1.21 20.82 -20.69
N ASN A 180 1.80 20.22 -19.64
CA ASN A 180 1.27 18.99 -19.02
C ASN A 180 -0.01 19.25 -18.20
N GLY A 181 -0.44 20.51 -18.06
CA GLY A 181 -1.65 20.87 -17.35
C GLY A 181 -1.54 20.70 -15.83
N HIS A 182 -2.44 19.94 -15.24
CA HIS A 182 -2.53 19.68 -13.80
C HIS A 182 -3.05 18.26 -13.54
N ILE A 183 -3.01 17.81 -12.31
CA ILE A 183 -3.71 16.59 -11.89
C ILE A 183 -5.21 16.90 -11.85
N ALA A 184 -6.00 16.30 -12.73
CA ALA A 184 -7.45 16.46 -12.75
C ALA A 184 -8.09 15.94 -11.45
N ALA A 185 -9.25 16.48 -11.08
CA ALA A 185 -10.08 15.94 -10.00
C ALA A 185 -10.40 14.47 -10.27
N GLY A 186 -10.44 13.66 -9.23
CA GLY A 186 -10.65 12.23 -9.39
C GLY A 186 -10.64 11.45 -8.10
N SER A 187 -10.38 10.17 -8.21
CA SER A 187 -10.24 9.29 -7.04
C SER A 187 -9.05 8.34 -7.20
N VAL A 188 -8.51 7.91 -6.06
CA VAL A 188 -7.44 6.92 -5.96
C VAL A 188 -7.81 5.88 -4.91
N THR A 189 -7.45 4.61 -5.17
CA THR A 189 -7.72 3.49 -4.26
C THR A 189 -6.40 2.85 -3.82
N SER A 190 -6.32 2.46 -2.56
CA SER A 190 -5.16 1.79 -1.97
C SER A 190 -5.04 0.34 -2.46
N SER A 191 -3.87 -0.26 -2.18
CA SER A 191 -3.77 -1.72 -2.15
C SER A 191 -4.74 -2.31 -1.13
N ALA A 192 -5.13 -3.57 -1.33
CA ALA A 192 -6.04 -4.27 -0.45
C ALA A 192 -5.37 -4.65 0.89
N TYR A 193 -6.12 -4.51 1.97
CA TYR A 193 -5.82 -5.03 3.30
C TYR A 193 -6.63 -6.31 3.52
N ASN A 194 -5.98 -7.46 3.41
CA ASN A 194 -6.63 -8.76 3.35
C ASN A 194 -6.53 -9.52 4.67
N ILE A 195 -7.64 -10.10 5.10
CA ILE A 195 -7.72 -11.06 6.21
C ILE A 195 -8.37 -12.32 5.65
N SER A 196 -7.58 -13.41 5.56
CA SER A 196 -7.99 -14.66 4.93
C SER A 196 -8.32 -15.71 5.98
N GLY A 197 -9.53 -16.25 5.93
CA GLY A 197 -9.90 -17.39 6.74
C GLY A 197 -9.26 -18.67 6.21
N GLN A 198 -8.59 -19.40 7.09
CA GLN A 198 -7.88 -20.62 6.75
C GLN A 198 -8.23 -21.74 7.71
N ARG A 199 -8.12 -22.98 7.26
CA ARG A 199 -8.36 -24.15 8.09
C ARG A 199 -7.07 -24.63 8.75
N ASN A 200 -7.21 -25.23 9.94
CA ASN A 200 -6.08 -25.81 10.67
C ASN A 200 -5.85 -27.27 10.29
N LEU A 201 -4.59 -27.69 10.34
CA LEU A 201 -4.21 -29.05 10.71
C LEU A 201 -4.29 -29.16 12.23
N PHE A 202 -4.89 -30.23 12.74
CA PHE A 202 -4.94 -30.58 14.17
C PHE A 202 -4.17 -31.88 14.39
N TYR A 203 -3.44 -32.01 15.49
CA TYR A 203 -2.76 -33.24 15.85
C TYR A 203 -2.49 -33.33 17.35
N GLY A 204 -2.45 -34.55 17.83
CA GLY A 204 -2.20 -34.81 19.26
C GLY A 204 -2.21 -36.29 19.58
N THR A 205 -1.99 -36.58 20.86
CA THR A 205 -1.87 -37.91 21.43
C THR A 205 -2.63 -37.94 22.75
N GLY A 206 -2.95 -39.11 23.24
CA GLY A 206 -3.61 -39.25 24.52
C GLY A 206 -3.49 -40.64 25.16
N VAL A 207 -4.05 -40.78 26.37
CA VAL A 207 -3.99 -41.99 27.18
C VAL A 207 -5.25 -42.82 26.93
N GLY A 208 -5.14 -44.16 26.99
CA GLY A 208 -6.23 -45.11 26.82
C GLY A 208 -6.66 -45.32 25.36
N ALA A 209 -7.89 -45.81 25.18
CA ALA A 209 -8.42 -46.06 23.85
C ALA A 209 -8.63 -44.75 23.08
N THR A 210 -8.50 -44.80 21.74
CA THR A 210 -8.85 -43.68 20.87
C THR A 210 -10.31 -43.28 21.16
N PRO A 211 -10.57 -41.99 21.50
CA PRO A 211 -11.93 -41.55 21.70
C PRO A 211 -12.73 -41.55 20.39
N GLU A 212 -14.05 -41.41 20.49
CA GLU A 212 -14.90 -41.22 19.34
C GLU A 212 -14.42 -39.99 18.54
N LEU A 213 -14.20 -40.18 17.26
CA LEU A 213 -13.70 -39.15 16.38
C LEU A 213 -14.85 -38.21 15.95
N THR A 214 -14.98 -37.11 16.67
CA THR A 214 -15.98 -36.04 16.40
C THR A 214 -15.31 -34.72 16.09
N SER A 215 -16.06 -33.75 15.56
CA SER A 215 -15.59 -32.38 15.38
C SER A 215 -14.93 -31.80 16.63
N ASP A 216 -15.61 -31.96 17.78
CA ASP A 216 -15.13 -31.41 19.06
C ASP A 216 -13.86 -32.10 19.55
N MET A 217 -13.73 -33.40 19.33
CA MET A 217 -12.52 -34.17 19.66
C MET A 217 -11.35 -33.68 18.82
N VAL A 218 -11.51 -33.53 17.49
CA VAL A 218 -10.48 -33.04 16.59
C VAL A 218 -10.04 -31.64 16.99
N ARG A 219 -10.97 -30.75 17.28
CA ARG A 219 -10.66 -29.38 17.69
C ARG A 219 -9.97 -29.25 19.04
N LYS A 220 -10.13 -30.22 19.93
CA LYS A 220 -9.48 -30.31 21.25
C LYS A 220 -8.08 -30.90 21.20
N LEU A 221 -7.60 -31.42 20.07
CA LEU A 221 -6.23 -31.89 19.95
C LEU A 221 -5.24 -30.80 20.34
N ALA A 222 -4.18 -31.21 21.05
CA ALA A 222 -3.26 -30.29 21.73
C ALA A 222 -2.52 -29.31 20.81
N ASN A 223 -2.34 -29.72 19.56
CA ASN A 223 -1.56 -28.93 18.59
C ASN A 223 -2.38 -28.61 17.34
N LYS A 224 -2.15 -27.43 16.80
CA LYS A 224 -2.74 -27.02 15.52
C LYS A 224 -1.76 -26.19 14.69
N LYS A 225 -1.89 -26.27 13.39
CA LYS A 225 -1.12 -25.47 12.43
C LYS A 225 -2.06 -24.92 11.38
N LEU A 226 -2.05 -23.59 11.25
CA LEU A 226 -2.90 -22.89 10.31
C LEU A 226 -2.43 -23.12 8.87
N ASN A 227 -3.38 -23.27 7.96
CA ASN A 227 -3.19 -23.36 6.51
C ASN A 227 -2.20 -24.47 6.11
N PRO A 228 -2.48 -25.75 6.39
CA PRO A 228 -1.62 -26.84 5.93
C PRO A 228 -1.64 -26.92 4.40
N THR A 229 -0.48 -27.21 3.83
CA THR A 229 -0.31 -27.40 2.38
C THR A 229 0.18 -28.80 2.08
N GLN A 230 0.02 -29.25 0.83
CA GLN A 230 0.61 -30.50 0.39
C GLN A 230 2.13 -30.46 0.55
N GLY A 231 2.71 -31.54 1.01
CA GLY A 231 4.13 -31.66 1.33
C GLY A 231 4.52 -31.11 2.71
N LEU A 232 3.56 -30.62 3.50
CA LEU A 232 3.84 -30.21 4.88
C LEU A 232 4.35 -31.36 5.70
N VAL A 233 5.47 -31.14 6.39
CA VAL A 233 6.07 -32.08 7.35
C VAL A 233 5.87 -31.56 8.77
N PHE A 234 5.44 -32.45 9.66
CA PHE A 234 5.31 -32.13 11.09
C PHE A 234 5.59 -33.36 11.95
N ASN A 235 6.00 -33.12 13.20
CA ASN A 235 6.28 -34.16 14.15
C ASN A 235 5.18 -34.26 15.21
N ILE A 236 4.81 -35.48 15.60
CA ILE A 236 3.87 -35.77 16.67
C ILE A 236 4.67 -36.50 17.75
N PRO A 237 5.10 -35.80 18.81
CA PRO A 237 5.77 -36.44 19.95
C PRO A 237 4.75 -37.19 20.78
N ILE A 238 5.11 -38.41 21.19
CA ILE A 238 4.33 -39.30 22.03
C ILE A 238 5.09 -39.44 23.34
N ALA A 239 4.50 -38.99 24.43
CA ALA A 239 5.09 -39.12 25.75
C ALA A 239 4.84 -40.53 26.32
N ILE A 240 5.63 -40.92 27.31
CA ILE A 240 5.44 -42.16 28.08
C ILE A 240 4.00 -42.20 28.63
N GLY A 241 3.34 -43.33 28.50
CA GLY A 241 1.96 -43.56 28.97
C GLY A 241 0.87 -43.14 27.96
N GLN A 242 1.18 -42.46 26.88
CA GLN A 242 0.21 -42.21 25.80
C GLN A 242 -0.03 -43.46 24.97
N GLN A 243 -1.23 -43.60 24.45
CA GLN A 243 -1.66 -44.85 23.81
C GLN A 243 -2.32 -44.63 22.43
N TYR A 244 -2.75 -43.39 22.09
CA TYR A 244 -3.28 -43.12 20.76
C TYR A 244 -2.65 -41.86 20.16
N VAL A 245 -2.67 -41.81 18.83
CA VAL A 245 -2.24 -40.66 18.00
C VAL A 245 -3.36 -40.32 17.05
N VAL A 246 -3.70 -39.04 16.93
CA VAL A 246 -4.67 -38.51 15.97
C VAL A 246 -4.10 -37.29 15.29
N PHE A 247 -4.27 -37.21 13.97
CA PHE A 247 -4.08 -35.96 13.22
C PHE A 247 -5.18 -35.82 12.17
N ALA A 248 -5.54 -34.57 11.88
CA ALA A 248 -6.65 -34.23 10.99
C ALA A 248 -6.35 -32.98 10.19
N TYR A 249 -6.65 -32.98 8.90
CA TYR A 249 -6.48 -31.84 8.00
C TYR A 249 -7.59 -31.78 6.94
N PRO A 250 -7.81 -30.60 6.29
CA PRO A 250 -8.88 -30.45 5.28
C PRO A 250 -8.83 -31.52 4.19
N ALA A 251 -9.97 -32.12 3.88
CA ALA A 251 -10.09 -33.21 2.91
C ALA A 251 -9.73 -32.80 1.47
N THR A 252 -9.61 -31.50 1.20
CA THR A 252 -9.14 -30.96 -0.08
C THR A 252 -7.68 -31.30 -0.39
N LEU A 253 -6.86 -31.55 0.64
CA LEU A 253 -5.50 -32.03 0.47
C LEU A 253 -5.50 -33.53 0.14
N ARG A 254 -4.42 -34.02 -0.47
CA ARG A 254 -4.23 -35.45 -0.80
C ARG A 254 -4.18 -36.29 0.49
N ASP A 255 -4.21 -37.58 0.35
CA ASP A 255 -3.96 -38.48 1.45
C ASP A 255 -2.54 -38.31 2.00
N VAL A 256 -2.32 -38.72 3.25
CA VAL A 256 -0.99 -38.71 3.86
C VAL A 256 0.00 -39.46 2.96
N ASN A 257 1.12 -38.82 2.68
CA ASN A 257 2.15 -39.40 1.84
C ASN A 257 3.03 -40.38 2.63
N GLN A 258 3.40 -40.01 3.85
CA GLN A 258 4.29 -40.81 4.69
C GLN A 258 4.02 -40.56 6.18
N VAL A 259 4.09 -41.60 6.95
CA VAL A 259 4.26 -41.56 8.40
C VAL A 259 5.48 -42.39 8.75
N MET A 260 6.49 -41.76 9.36
CA MET A 260 7.73 -42.38 9.76
C MET A 260 7.81 -42.46 11.29
N TYR A 261 8.09 -43.64 11.82
CA TYR A 261 8.49 -43.79 13.21
C TYR A 261 9.98 -43.44 13.33
N VAL A 262 10.29 -42.29 13.92
CA VAL A 262 11.62 -41.66 13.84
C VAL A 262 12.70 -42.52 14.49
N GLU A 263 12.43 -43.12 15.65
CA GLU A 263 13.40 -43.84 16.47
C GLU A 263 13.89 -45.13 15.80
N THR A 264 13.08 -45.72 14.91
CA THR A 264 13.45 -46.94 14.17
C THR A 264 13.67 -46.67 12.69
N ASN A 265 13.45 -45.41 12.24
CA ASN A 265 13.45 -45.02 10.84
C ASN A 265 12.47 -45.84 9.97
N ASP A 266 11.39 -46.34 10.59
CA ASP A 266 10.33 -47.09 9.84
C ASP A 266 9.44 -46.11 9.12
N THR A 267 9.47 -46.12 7.81
CA THR A 267 8.70 -45.25 6.89
C THR A 267 7.35 -45.82 6.50
N GLY A 268 7.03 -47.05 6.90
CA GLY A 268 5.84 -47.81 6.49
C GLY A 268 4.61 -47.55 7.38
N MET A 269 4.68 -46.72 8.39
CA MET A 269 3.64 -46.54 9.41
C MET A 269 2.33 -45.97 8.91
N ALA A 270 2.28 -45.37 7.71
CA ALA A 270 1.05 -44.80 7.16
C ALA A 270 -0.10 -45.83 7.05
N SER A 271 0.19 -47.09 6.73
CA SER A 271 -0.79 -48.18 6.65
C SER A 271 -1.36 -48.62 7.99
N SER A 272 -0.69 -48.28 9.09
CA SER A 272 -1.16 -48.57 10.44
C SER A 272 -2.20 -47.57 10.96
N PHE A 273 -2.37 -46.45 10.28
CA PHE A 273 -3.38 -45.45 10.63
C PHE A 273 -4.71 -45.72 9.93
N THR A 274 -5.78 -45.66 10.69
CA THR A 274 -7.14 -45.70 10.14
C THR A 274 -7.54 -44.29 9.69
N LYS A 275 -8.00 -44.17 8.44
CA LYS A 275 -8.52 -42.92 7.87
C LYS A 275 -10.04 -42.87 7.96
N THR A 276 -10.56 -41.78 8.48
CA THR A 276 -12.00 -41.48 8.54
C THR A 276 -12.25 -40.07 7.99
N LEU A 277 -13.39 -39.84 7.33
CA LEU A 277 -13.85 -38.49 6.96
C LEU A 277 -14.82 -37.98 8.01
N ILE A 278 -14.59 -36.78 8.53
CA ILE A 278 -15.41 -36.14 9.55
C ILE A 278 -15.56 -34.67 9.18
N ASP A 279 -16.77 -34.13 9.35
CA ASP A 279 -17.00 -32.71 9.21
C ASP A 279 -16.57 -31.99 10.51
N VAL A 280 -15.59 -31.10 10.38
CA VAL A 280 -15.01 -30.35 11.51
C VAL A 280 -15.46 -28.89 11.44
N ALA A 281 -15.95 -28.39 12.55
CA ALA A 281 -16.39 -27.00 12.69
C ALA A 281 -15.23 -26.00 12.55
N ASP A 282 -15.56 -24.76 12.25
CA ASP A 282 -14.64 -23.64 12.28
C ASP A 282 -14.33 -23.17 13.72
N ALA A 283 -13.67 -22.01 13.88
CA ALA A 283 -13.26 -21.50 15.19
C ALA A 283 -14.43 -21.30 16.18
N ARG A 284 -15.65 -21.19 15.69
CA ARG A 284 -16.86 -21.04 16.52
C ARG A 284 -17.29 -22.36 17.17
N GLY A 285 -16.81 -23.51 16.66
CA GLY A 285 -17.18 -24.82 17.16
C GLY A 285 -18.62 -25.23 16.85
N GLY A 286 -19.07 -26.34 17.46
CA GLY A 286 -20.40 -26.90 17.28
C GLY A 286 -20.69 -27.28 15.81
N GLN A 287 -21.75 -26.74 15.23
CA GLN A 287 -22.17 -26.98 13.82
C GLN A 287 -21.81 -25.82 12.91
N ASN A 288 -20.96 -24.89 13.35
CA ASN A 288 -20.63 -23.70 12.54
C ASN A 288 -19.54 -24.00 11.51
N GLY A 289 -19.76 -23.56 10.28
CA GLY A 289 -18.77 -23.63 9.21
C GLY A 289 -18.14 -25.00 9.04
N LEU A 290 -18.95 -26.06 9.05
CA LEU A 290 -18.48 -27.44 8.88
C LEU A 290 -17.73 -27.62 7.57
N LYS A 291 -16.59 -28.34 7.65
CA LYS A 291 -15.76 -28.67 6.50
C LYS A 291 -15.25 -30.09 6.66
N SER A 292 -15.24 -30.86 5.57
CA SER A 292 -14.77 -32.24 5.61
C SER A 292 -13.27 -32.30 5.84
N TYR A 293 -12.86 -33.15 6.79
CA TYR A 293 -11.49 -33.44 7.19
C TYR A 293 -11.16 -34.91 7.01
N LYS A 294 -9.93 -35.18 6.59
CA LYS A 294 -9.32 -36.51 6.71
C LYS A 294 -8.72 -36.61 8.10
N VAL A 295 -9.25 -37.53 8.89
CA VAL A 295 -8.78 -37.81 10.25
C VAL A 295 -8.08 -39.15 10.23
N TYR A 296 -6.84 -39.17 10.65
CA TYR A 296 -6.01 -40.35 10.79
C TYR A 296 -5.83 -40.68 12.26
N SER A 297 -6.11 -41.89 12.66
CA SER A 297 -5.95 -42.36 14.04
C SER A 297 -5.15 -43.65 14.08
N TYR A 298 -4.30 -43.75 15.09
CA TYR A 298 -3.53 -44.95 15.39
C TYR A 298 -3.63 -45.25 16.91
N ALA A 299 -4.03 -46.48 17.25
CA ALA A 299 -4.06 -46.95 18.63
C ALA A 299 -2.94 -47.98 18.86
N MET A 300 -2.13 -47.75 19.86
CA MET A 300 -1.12 -48.68 20.31
C MET A 300 -1.76 -49.76 21.23
N ALA A 301 -1.33 -51.02 21.12
CA ALA A 301 -1.83 -52.11 21.91
C ALA A 301 -1.58 -51.90 23.44
N THR A 302 -0.47 -51.23 23.77
CA THR A 302 -0.09 -50.87 25.13
C THR A 302 0.36 -49.41 25.17
N PRO A 303 0.25 -48.72 26.32
CA PRO A 303 0.81 -47.38 26.47
C PRO A 303 2.31 -47.33 26.12
N ALA A 304 2.77 -46.25 25.57
CA ALA A 304 4.16 -46.03 25.22
C ALA A 304 5.06 -46.17 26.43
N ALA A 305 6.03 -47.11 26.38
CA ALA A 305 6.98 -47.36 27.46
C ALA A 305 8.16 -46.38 27.43
N ALA A 306 8.39 -45.72 26.31
CA ALA A 306 9.42 -44.70 26.08
C ALA A 306 8.84 -43.54 25.23
N GLY A 307 9.49 -42.39 25.28
CA GLY A 307 9.17 -41.30 24.36
C GLY A 307 9.47 -41.72 22.91
N MET A 308 8.55 -41.39 22.00
CA MET A 308 8.66 -41.71 20.57
C MET A 308 8.09 -40.57 19.71
N THR A 309 8.41 -40.58 18.43
CA THR A 309 7.97 -39.52 17.52
C THR A 309 7.51 -40.08 16.19
N PHE A 310 6.33 -39.67 15.74
CA PHE A 310 5.92 -39.84 14.34
C PHE A 310 6.20 -38.57 13.55
N LYS A 311 6.95 -38.71 12.47
CA LYS A 311 7.13 -37.66 11.45
C LYS A 311 6.12 -37.90 10.33
N VAL A 312 5.20 -36.97 10.13
CA VAL A 312 4.13 -37.06 9.14
C VAL A 312 4.41 -36.12 7.98
N THR A 313 4.19 -36.59 6.75
CA THR A 313 4.23 -35.80 5.50
C THR A 313 2.87 -35.96 4.79
N ILE A 314 2.16 -34.85 4.55
CA ILE A 314 0.87 -34.82 3.84
C ILE A 314 0.99 -34.36 2.39
#